data_9d907c4d9f32a53defa52266b036d42e
#
_entry.id   9d907c4d9f32a53defa52266b036d42e
#
_cell.length_a   1.000
_cell.length_b   1.000
_cell.length_c   1.000
_cell.angle_alpha   90.00
_cell.angle_beta   90.00
_cell.angle_gamma   90.00
#
_symmetry.space_group_name_H-M   'P 1'
#
loop_
_entity.id
_entity.type
_entity.pdbx_description
1 polymer ?
#
loop_
_entity_poly.entity_id
_entity_poly.type
_entity_poly.pdbx_seq_one_letter_code
_entity_poly.pdbx_strand_id
1 'polypeptide(L)'
;MAKPLDSKKIESARQFSSRAERREQRRKLMQDEIAENQRSNGVIVIPPKKLQEVQQERPKLRVAAYCRVSTQEEEQVGSFDMQVRHFTQRIEGNPNWELVEIYQDEGISATTVKKRLGFQKMIADAVDGKIDLILTKSISRFGRNIVDILDNLNTLSALNPPVSVEFETEHITYTGDGKNN
;
A
#
# COMPACT_ATOMS: atom_id res chain seq x y z
N MET A 1 43.32 -4.33 -6.39
CA MET A 1 42.96 -2.99 -6.88
C MET A 1 42.13 -3.15 -8.15
N ALA A 2 40.83 -2.89 -8.08
CA ALA A 2 39.94 -2.99 -9.25
C ALA A 2 40.14 -1.76 -10.13
N LYS A 3 40.34 -1.98 -11.46
CA LYS A 3 40.43 -0.91 -12.44
C LYS A 3 39.08 -0.18 -12.57
N PRO A 4 39.07 1.16 -12.64
CA PRO A 4 37.81 1.90 -12.85
C PRO A 4 37.27 1.61 -14.25
N LEU A 5 35.95 1.41 -14.33
CA LEU A 5 35.22 1.23 -15.58
C LEU A 5 35.40 2.47 -16.47
N ASP A 6 35.73 2.22 -17.72
CA ASP A 6 36.03 3.23 -18.75
C ASP A 6 34.75 4.05 -19.04
N SER A 7 34.81 5.35 -18.79
CA SER A 7 33.71 6.31 -19.00
C SER A 7 33.13 6.31 -20.40
N LYS A 8 33.92 5.91 -21.41
CA LYS A 8 33.48 5.77 -22.80
C LYS A 8 32.47 4.63 -23.03
N LYS A 9 32.52 3.57 -22.21
CA LYS A 9 31.54 2.47 -22.28
C LYS A 9 30.17 2.85 -21.73
N ILE A 10 30.09 3.84 -20.84
CA ILE A 10 28.84 4.31 -20.25
C ILE A 10 28.11 5.27 -21.20
N GLU A 11 28.83 6.02 -22.00
CA GLU A 11 28.26 7.00 -22.92
C GLU A 11 27.62 6.34 -24.16
N SER A 12 28.18 5.22 -24.62
CA SER A 12 27.59 4.45 -25.73
C SER A 12 26.26 3.77 -25.38
N ALA A 13 25.99 3.52 -24.09
CA ALA A 13 24.74 2.93 -23.61
C ALA A 13 23.55 3.91 -23.64
N ARG A 14 23.80 5.22 -23.82
CA ARG A 14 22.75 6.26 -23.87
C ARG A 14 22.12 6.45 -25.24
N GLN A 15 22.70 5.86 -26.31
CA GLN A 15 22.26 6.06 -27.69
C GLN A 15 21.17 5.10 -28.19
N PHE A 16 20.70 4.15 -27.37
CA PHE A 16 19.73 3.15 -27.83
C PHE A 16 18.30 3.58 -27.58
N SER A 17 17.52 3.69 -28.66
CA SER A 17 16.14 4.22 -28.62
C SER A 17 15.08 3.19 -28.22
N SER A 18 15.36 1.87 -28.24
CA SER A 18 14.38 0.84 -27.93
C SER A 18 14.80 -0.13 -26.81
N ARG A 19 13.80 -0.63 -26.06
CA ARG A 19 13.99 -1.63 -25.00
C ARG A 19 14.54 -2.97 -25.56
N ALA A 20 14.25 -3.27 -26.81
CA ALA A 20 14.71 -4.48 -27.50
C ALA A 20 16.23 -4.42 -27.80
N GLU A 21 16.73 -3.30 -28.31
CA GLU A 21 18.15 -3.08 -28.62
C GLU A 21 19.03 -3.16 -27.36
N ARG A 22 18.55 -2.60 -26.23
CA ARG A 22 19.24 -2.70 -24.93
C ARG A 22 19.33 -4.14 -24.41
N ARG A 23 18.30 -4.96 -24.69
CA ARG A 23 18.27 -6.38 -24.32
C ARG A 23 19.24 -7.20 -25.15
N GLU A 24 19.32 -6.92 -26.41
CA GLU A 24 20.20 -7.61 -27.36
C GLU A 24 21.66 -7.29 -27.10
N GLN A 25 21.97 -6.03 -26.84
CA GLN A 25 23.32 -5.61 -26.49
C GLN A 25 23.80 -6.18 -25.14
N ARG A 26 22.94 -6.27 -24.14
CA ARG A 26 23.27 -6.98 -22.89
C ARG A 26 23.52 -8.46 -23.11
N ARG A 27 22.77 -9.08 -24.01
CA ARG A 27 22.96 -10.49 -24.36
C ARG A 27 24.30 -10.72 -25.06
N LYS A 28 24.69 -9.82 -25.96
CA LYS A 28 25.95 -9.87 -26.67
C LYS A 28 27.15 -9.66 -25.75
N LEU A 29 27.09 -8.66 -24.88
CA LEU A 29 28.12 -8.43 -23.87
C LEU A 29 28.31 -9.62 -22.92
N MET A 30 27.21 -10.28 -22.51
CA MET A 30 27.28 -11.50 -21.71
C MET A 30 27.88 -12.67 -22.44
N GLN A 31 27.60 -12.82 -23.74
CA GLN A 31 28.20 -13.89 -24.59
C GLN A 31 29.68 -13.68 -24.79
N ASP A 32 30.10 -12.43 -25.00
CA ASP A 32 31.52 -12.09 -25.17
C ASP A 32 32.30 -12.31 -23.87
N GLU A 33 31.73 -11.96 -22.71
CA GLU A 33 32.35 -12.19 -21.41
C GLU A 33 32.45 -13.69 -21.03
N ILE A 34 31.47 -14.49 -21.42
CA ILE A 34 31.51 -15.96 -21.30
C ILE A 34 32.58 -16.57 -22.22
N ALA A 35 32.68 -16.09 -23.44
CA ALA A 35 33.65 -16.56 -24.40
C ALA A 35 35.11 -16.23 -24.00
N GLU A 36 35.32 -15.09 -23.37
CA GLU A 36 36.65 -14.63 -22.89
C GLU A 36 37.08 -15.43 -21.64
N ASN A 37 36.12 -15.74 -20.73
CA ASN A 37 36.36 -16.62 -19.56
C ASN A 37 36.62 -18.10 -19.96
N GLN A 38 35.98 -18.60 -21.02
CA GLN A 38 36.23 -19.96 -21.53
C GLN A 38 37.64 -20.12 -22.11
N ARG A 39 38.25 -19.07 -22.62
CA ARG A 39 39.61 -19.07 -23.16
C ARG A 39 40.71 -19.06 -22.11
N SER A 40 40.40 -18.59 -20.90
CA SER A 40 41.40 -18.36 -19.85
C SER A 40 41.63 -19.52 -18.88
N ASN A 41 40.62 -20.40 -18.57
CA ASN A 41 40.80 -21.37 -17.48
C ASN A 41 39.98 -22.69 -17.57
N GLY A 42 39.20 -22.97 -18.58
CA GLY A 42 38.44 -24.23 -18.67
C GLY A 42 37.38 -24.46 -17.61
N VAL A 43 37.21 -23.51 -16.68
CA VAL A 43 36.20 -23.54 -15.61
C VAL A 43 35.26 -22.37 -15.78
N ILE A 44 33.99 -22.66 -16.12
CA ILE A 44 32.95 -21.63 -16.19
C ILE A 44 32.56 -21.31 -14.73
N VAL A 45 33.13 -20.27 -14.16
CA VAL A 45 32.59 -19.66 -12.94
C VAL A 45 31.41 -18.80 -13.36
N ILE A 46 30.21 -19.34 -13.18
CA ILE A 46 28.98 -18.51 -13.28
C ILE A 46 28.97 -17.67 -12.00
N PRO A 47 29.27 -16.35 -12.09
CA PRO A 47 29.17 -15.52 -10.89
C PRO A 47 27.72 -15.58 -10.40
N PRO A 48 27.50 -15.73 -9.09
CA PRO A 48 26.15 -15.65 -8.56
C PRO A 48 25.55 -14.36 -9.07
N LYS A 49 24.41 -14.47 -9.78
CA LYS A 49 23.63 -13.31 -10.18
C LYS A 49 23.42 -12.51 -8.91
N LYS A 50 24.24 -11.49 -8.65
CA LYS A 50 23.91 -10.48 -7.69
C LYS A 50 22.57 -9.96 -8.18
N LEU A 51 21.49 -10.52 -7.62
CA LEU A 51 20.26 -9.79 -7.47
C LEU A 51 20.69 -8.51 -6.73
N GLN A 52 21.05 -7.48 -7.49
CA GLN A 52 20.82 -6.16 -7.00
C GLN A 52 19.31 -6.19 -6.75
N GLU A 53 18.96 -6.53 -5.52
CA GLU A 53 17.76 -6.02 -4.95
C GLU A 53 17.88 -4.51 -5.13
N VAL A 54 17.42 -4.04 -6.29
CA VAL A 54 16.85 -2.71 -6.35
C VAL A 54 15.73 -2.84 -5.35
N GLN A 55 16.00 -2.47 -4.10
CA GLN A 55 14.98 -2.06 -3.17
C GLN A 55 14.30 -0.90 -3.88
N GLN A 56 13.42 -1.23 -4.83
CA GLN A 56 12.32 -0.36 -5.16
C GLN A 56 11.56 -0.30 -3.84
N GLU A 57 11.81 0.76 -3.10
CA GLU A 57 10.96 1.14 -1.99
C GLU A 57 9.55 1.10 -2.55
N ARG A 58 8.83 0.03 -2.23
CA ARG A 58 7.43 -0.07 -2.64
C ARG A 58 6.76 1.12 -1.97
N PRO A 59 6.01 1.93 -2.70
CA PRO A 59 5.32 3.05 -2.08
C PRO A 59 4.53 2.51 -0.90
N LYS A 60 4.66 3.17 0.24
CA LYS A 60 3.92 2.78 1.45
C LYS A 60 2.43 2.83 1.16
N LEU A 61 1.70 1.88 1.73
CA LEU A 61 0.24 1.85 1.64
C LEU A 61 -0.31 3.02 2.47
N ARG A 62 -1.12 3.86 1.87
CA ARG A 62 -1.74 5.01 2.52
C ARG A 62 -2.94 4.53 3.32
N VAL A 63 -2.81 4.53 4.63
CA VAL A 63 -3.78 3.94 5.54
C VAL A 63 -4.51 5.01 6.31
N ALA A 64 -5.83 4.91 6.35
CA ALA A 64 -6.70 5.71 7.18
C ALA A 64 -7.38 4.85 8.24
N ALA A 65 -7.80 5.45 9.35
CA ALA A 65 -8.67 4.76 10.30
C ALA A 65 -9.98 5.53 10.49
N TYR A 66 -11.05 4.78 10.73
CA TYR A 66 -12.35 5.35 11.06
C TYR A 66 -12.79 4.93 12.46
N CYS A 67 -12.97 5.91 13.33
CA CYS A 67 -13.39 5.74 14.72
C CYS A 67 -14.80 6.32 14.93
N ARG A 68 -15.67 5.56 15.59
CA ARG A 68 -17.00 6.02 15.98
C ARG A 68 -17.37 5.50 17.36
N VAL A 69 -17.75 6.39 18.25
CA VAL A 69 -18.39 6.03 19.54
C VAL A 69 -19.90 6.10 19.42
N SER A 70 -20.61 5.21 20.06
CA SER A 70 -22.06 5.03 19.86
C SER A 70 -22.92 5.57 20.98
N THR A 71 -22.39 5.82 22.18
CA THR A 71 -23.16 6.25 23.35
C THR A 71 -22.32 7.02 24.36
N GLN A 72 -22.99 7.81 25.21
CA GLN A 72 -22.37 8.52 26.34
C GLN A 72 -21.60 7.59 27.31
N GLU A 73 -21.96 6.32 27.39
CA GLU A 73 -21.28 5.35 28.27
C GLU A 73 -19.88 4.98 27.71
N GLU A 74 -19.72 4.91 26.38
CA GLU A 74 -18.42 4.69 25.76
C GLU A 74 -17.54 5.95 25.83
N GLU A 75 -18.13 7.14 25.88
CA GLU A 75 -17.41 8.41 26.06
C GLU A 75 -16.83 8.52 27.50
N GLN A 76 -17.53 8.04 28.51
CA GLN A 76 -17.10 8.13 29.90
C GLN A 76 -15.85 7.30 30.22
N VAL A 77 -15.51 6.30 29.45
CA VAL A 77 -14.39 5.37 29.71
C VAL A 77 -13.13 5.69 28.91
N GLY A 78 -13.05 6.82 28.21
CA GLY A 78 -11.89 7.13 27.35
C GLY A 78 -11.75 6.19 26.15
N SER A 79 -12.83 5.48 25.79
CA SER A 79 -12.84 4.49 24.71
C SER A 79 -12.49 5.09 23.35
N PHE A 80 -12.84 6.35 23.14
CA PHE A 80 -12.54 7.05 21.90
C PHE A 80 -11.03 7.30 21.73
N ASP A 81 -10.40 7.92 22.73
CA ASP A 81 -8.96 8.19 22.73
C ASP A 81 -8.14 6.90 22.63
N MET A 82 -8.63 5.82 23.24
CA MET A 82 -7.99 4.51 23.13
C MET A 82 -8.07 3.94 21.70
N GLN A 83 -9.20 4.11 21.01
CA GLN A 83 -9.31 3.68 19.60
C GLN A 83 -8.38 4.47 18.71
N VAL A 84 -8.32 5.80 18.87
CA VAL A 84 -7.42 6.67 18.12
C VAL A 84 -5.96 6.25 18.34
N ARG A 85 -5.54 6.09 19.60
CA ARG A 85 -4.17 5.64 19.94
C ARG A 85 -3.87 4.25 19.39
N HIS A 86 -4.82 3.32 19.51
CA HIS A 86 -4.65 1.95 18.99
C HIS A 86 -4.38 1.95 17.48
N PHE A 87 -5.22 2.63 16.70
CA PHE A 87 -5.02 2.68 15.24
C PHE A 87 -3.77 3.46 14.85
N THR A 88 -3.45 4.56 15.54
CA THR A 88 -2.20 5.29 15.31
C THR A 88 -1.00 4.37 15.52
N GLN A 89 -0.91 3.71 16.66
CA GLN A 89 0.20 2.80 16.97
C GLN A 89 0.28 1.64 16.00
N ARG A 90 -0.86 1.08 15.61
CA ARG A 90 -0.93 -0.03 14.65
C ARG A 90 -0.43 0.37 13.28
N ILE A 91 -0.81 1.55 12.80
CA ILE A 91 -0.40 2.04 11.48
C ILE A 91 1.07 2.45 11.49
N GLU A 92 1.51 3.23 12.47
CA GLU A 92 2.90 3.68 12.59
C GLU A 92 3.87 2.53 12.88
N GLY A 93 3.41 1.47 13.54
CA GLY A 93 4.20 0.26 13.79
C GLY A 93 4.46 -0.59 12.55
N ASN A 94 3.76 -0.36 11.44
CA ASN A 94 3.96 -1.09 10.21
C ASN A 94 4.84 -0.29 9.24
N PRO A 95 6.07 -0.76 8.91
CA PRO A 95 7.01 -0.01 8.06
C PRO A 95 6.50 0.20 6.62
N ASN A 96 5.54 -0.61 6.18
CA ASN A 96 4.96 -0.53 4.84
C ASN A 96 3.72 0.38 4.76
N TRP A 97 3.29 0.96 5.89
CA TRP A 97 2.12 1.80 5.97
C TRP A 97 2.49 3.26 6.23
N GLU A 98 1.65 4.16 5.77
CA GLU A 98 1.70 5.59 6.02
C GLU A 98 0.34 6.05 6.52
N LEU A 99 0.30 6.69 7.68
CA LEU A 99 -0.94 7.24 8.23
C LEU A 99 -1.36 8.48 7.45
N VAL A 100 -2.53 8.42 6.82
CA VAL A 100 -3.15 9.58 6.15
C VAL A 100 -3.90 10.43 7.15
N GLU A 101 -4.93 9.88 7.78
CA GLU A 101 -5.77 10.57 8.77
C GLU A 101 -6.57 9.55 9.60
N ILE A 102 -6.93 9.95 10.81
CA ILE A 102 -7.93 9.24 11.62
C ILE A 102 -9.23 10.02 11.57
N TYR A 103 -10.18 9.52 10.79
CA TYR A 103 -11.51 10.09 10.66
C TYR A 103 -12.37 9.69 11.83
N GLN A 104 -13.15 10.66 12.33
CA GLN A 104 -13.90 10.43 13.56
C GLN A 104 -15.29 11.05 13.50
N ASP A 105 -16.24 10.33 14.05
CA ASP A 105 -17.59 10.82 14.33
C ASP A 105 -17.94 10.50 15.76
N GLU A 106 -18.11 11.54 16.57
CA GLU A 106 -18.59 11.39 17.95
C GLU A 106 -20.05 10.95 17.96
N GLY A 107 -20.36 10.01 18.82
CA GLY A 107 -21.66 9.39 18.93
C GLY A 107 -22.76 10.40 19.25
N ILE A 108 -23.77 10.41 18.42
CA ILE A 108 -24.92 11.25 18.60
C ILE A 108 -26.09 10.38 19.01
N SER A 109 -26.77 10.81 20.08
CA SER A 109 -28.09 10.37 20.48
C SER A 109 -29.00 10.10 19.26
N ALA A 110 -29.78 9.03 19.33
CA ALA A 110 -30.65 8.53 18.25
C ALA A 110 -31.64 9.56 17.67
N THR A 111 -31.74 10.75 18.29
CA THR A 111 -32.70 11.79 17.94
C THR A 111 -32.13 12.90 17.03
N THR A 112 -30.82 12.97 16.84
CA THR A 112 -30.22 14.01 15.99
C THR A 112 -29.59 13.38 14.74
N VAL A 113 -30.16 13.68 13.57
CA VAL A 113 -29.61 13.33 12.23
C VAL A 113 -28.38 14.16 11.96
N LYS A 114 -27.36 14.10 12.80
CA LYS A 114 -26.06 14.64 12.42
C LYS A 114 -25.47 13.76 11.35
N LYS A 115 -25.10 14.41 10.26
CA LYS A 115 -24.39 13.79 9.15
C LYS A 115 -23.06 13.27 9.70
N ARG A 116 -22.70 12.02 9.39
CA ARG A 116 -21.38 11.42 9.69
C ARG A 116 -20.30 12.15 8.87
N LEU A 117 -19.92 13.35 9.33
CA LEU A 117 -19.03 14.23 8.56
C LEU A 117 -17.63 13.63 8.41
N GLY A 118 -17.14 12.98 9.46
CA GLY A 118 -15.86 12.27 9.40
C GLY A 118 -15.91 11.12 8.40
N PHE A 119 -16.97 10.32 8.40
CA PHE A 119 -17.16 9.24 7.43
C PHE A 119 -17.27 9.77 5.99
N GLN A 120 -18.07 10.83 5.79
CA GLN A 120 -18.21 11.42 4.45
C GLN A 120 -16.89 11.99 3.93
N LYS A 121 -16.11 12.64 4.79
CA LYS A 121 -14.77 13.13 4.44
C LYS A 121 -13.85 11.97 4.06
N MET A 122 -13.86 10.88 4.83
CA MET A 122 -13.07 9.67 4.54
C MET A 122 -13.41 9.10 3.16
N ILE A 123 -14.69 8.94 2.85
CA ILE A 123 -15.12 8.45 1.53
C ILE A 123 -14.68 9.40 0.40
N ALA A 124 -14.81 10.72 0.61
CA ALA A 124 -14.37 11.71 -0.38
C ALA A 124 -12.85 11.62 -0.62
N ASP A 125 -12.05 11.54 0.45
CA ASP A 125 -10.59 11.40 0.35
C ASP A 125 -10.17 10.06 -0.28
N ALA A 126 -10.94 8.99 -0.08
CA ALA A 126 -10.76 7.71 -0.77
C ALA A 126 -11.03 7.84 -2.28
N VAL A 127 -12.13 8.50 -2.67
CA VAL A 127 -12.48 8.78 -4.07
C VAL A 127 -11.40 9.66 -4.73
N ASP A 128 -10.86 10.63 -4.01
CA ASP A 128 -9.74 11.47 -4.46
C ASP A 128 -8.40 10.70 -4.58
N GLY A 129 -8.41 9.40 -4.27
CA GLY A 129 -7.22 8.54 -4.37
C GLY A 129 -6.16 8.82 -3.31
N LYS A 130 -6.52 9.35 -2.14
CA LYS A 130 -5.60 9.64 -1.03
C LYS A 130 -5.42 8.46 -0.08
N ILE A 131 -6.29 7.45 -0.14
CA ILE A 131 -6.37 6.32 0.77
C ILE A 131 -6.34 5.02 -0.03
N ASP A 132 -5.57 4.03 0.44
CA ASP A 132 -5.49 2.69 -0.14
C ASP A 132 -6.15 1.64 0.77
N LEU A 133 -6.12 1.87 2.10
CA LEU A 133 -6.69 0.97 3.10
C LEU A 133 -7.38 1.77 4.20
N ILE A 134 -8.58 1.35 4.57
CA ILE A 134 -9.34 1.89 5.71
C ILE A 134 -9.40 0.84 6.80
N LEU A 135 -8.99 1.20 8.01
CA LEU A 135 -9.12 0.39 9.22
C LEU A 135 -10.33 0.85 10.04
N THR A 136 -11.13 -0.06 10.52
CA THR A 136 -12.22 0.24 11.45
C THR A 136 -12.41 -0.90 12.46
N LYS A 137 -12.91 -0.58 13.64
CA LYS A 137 -13.06 -1.56 14.73
C LYS A 137 -14.00 -2.70 14.34
N SER A 138 -15.15 -2.38 13.71
CA SER A 138 -16.16 -3.38 13.36
C SER A 138 -17.06 -2.90 12.22
N ILE A 139 -17.76 -3.85 11.61
CA ILE A 139 -18.76 -3.60 10.57
C ILE A 139 -19.84 -2.63 11.07
N SER A 140 -20.29 -2.76 12.34
CA SER A 140 -21.31 -1.89 12.93
C SER A 140 -20.87 -0.43 13.08
N ARG A 141 -19.58 -0.16 13.10
CA ARG A 141 -19.02 1.20 13.10
C ARG A 141 -19.00 1.79 11.70
N PHE A 142 -18.81 0.95 10.69
CA PHE A 142 -18.73 1.39 9.29
C PHE A 142 -20.09 1.80 8.70
N GLY A 143 -21.17 1.07 8.99
CA GLY A 143 -22.51 1.39 8.49
C GLY A 143 -23.60 1.26 9.54
N ARG A 144 -24.81 1.81 9.26
CA ARG A 144 -25.98 1.73 10.11
C ARG A 144 -26.84 0.51 9.78
N ASN A 145 -26.87 0.15 8.52
CA ASN A 145 -27.59 -1.01 8.01
C ASN A 145 -26.75 -1.70 6.94
N ILE A 146 -27.14 -2.90 6.58
CA ILE A 146 -26.38 -3.73 5.65
C ILE A 146 -26.31 -3.13 4.25
N VAL A 147 -27.35 -2.44 3.81
CA VAL A 147 -27.39 -1.83 2.46
C VAL A 147 -26.37 -0.70 2.38
N ASP A 148 -26.36 0.23 3.33
CA ASP A 148 -25.38 1.33 3.39
C ASP A 148 -23.95 0.79 3.43
N ILE A 149 -23.71 -0.32 4.15
CA ILE A 149 -22.40 -0.95 4.26
C ILE A 149 -21.97 -1.47 2.89
N LEU A 150 -22.83 -2.25 2.24
CA LEU A 150 -22.53 -2.85 0.94
C LEU A 150 -22.33 -1.78 -0.15
N ASP A 151 -23.16 -0.73 -0.16
CA ASP A 151 -23.04 0.36 -1.13
C ASP A 151 -21.69 1.10 -0.98
N ASN A 152 -21.27 1.39 0.25
CA ASN A 152 -19.99 2.01 0.49
C ASN A 152 -18.82 1.09 0.12
N LEU A 153 -18.88 -0.21 0.46
CA LEU A 153 -17.85 -1.17 0.10
C LEU A 153 -17.74 -1.35 -1.41
N ASN A 154 -18.87 -1.44 -2.11
CA ASN A 154 -18.90 -1.50 -3.56
C ASN A 154 -18.32 -0.24 -4.21
N THR A 155 -18.64 0.93 -3.65
CA THR A 155 -18.07 2.21 -4.13
C THR A 155 -16.56 2.20 -4.01
N LEU A 156 -16.03 1.83 -2.83
CA LEU A 156 -14.59 1.80 -2.56
C LEU A 156 -13.86 0.76 -3.43
N SER A 157 -14.47 -0.41 -3.64
CA SER A 157 -13.90 -1.47 -4.47
C SER A 157 -13.91 -1.15 -5.97
N ALA A 158 -14.82 -0.29 -6.43
CA ALA A 158 -14.91 0.14 -7.83
C ALA A 158 -13.92 1.25 -8.19
N LEU A 159 -13.20 1.83 -7.21
CA LEU A 159 -12.17 2.85 -7.46
C LEU A 159 -10.95 2.25 -8.18
N ASN A 160 -10.15 3.11 -8.78
CA ASN A 160 -8.91 2.70 -9.44
C ASN A 160 -7.73 3.59 -8.97
N PRO A 161 -6.85 3.07 -8.10
CA PRO A 161 -6.86 1.71 -7.51
C PRO A 161 -8.01 1.50 -6.52
N PRO A 162 -8.45 0.23 -6.31
CA PRO A 162 -9.48 -0.08 -5.35
C PRO A 162 -9.00 0.17 -3.92
N VAL A 163 -9.90 0.66 -3.06
CA VAL A 163 -9.63 0.88 -1.65
C VAL A 163 -10.15 -0.29 -0.83
N SER A 164 -9.27 -0.87 -0.01
CA SER A 164 -9.60 -1.99 0.87
C SER A 164 -10.16 -1.50 2.21
N VAL A 165 -11.00 -2.31 2.86
CA VAL A 165 -11.53 -2.03 4.21
C VAL A 165 -11.29 -3.21 5.11
N GLU A 166 -10.63 -3.00 6.26
CA GLU A 166 -10.40 -4.01 7.27
C GLU A 166 -11.27 -3.77 8.50
N PHE A 167 -11.99 -4.81 8.90
CA PHE A 167 -12.83 -4.88 10.10
C PHE A 167 -12.10 -5.70 11.16
N GLU A 168 -11.54 -5.01 12.17
CA GLU A 168 -10.63 -5.63 13.14
C GLU A 168 -11.33 -6.70 13.99
N THR A 169 -12.53 -6.42 14.50
CA THR A 169 -13.27 -7.35 15.37
C THR A 169 -13.70 -8.62 14.65
N GLU A 170 -14.11 -8.48 13.40
CA GLU A 170 -14.56 -9.61 12.59
C GLU A 170 -13.41 -10.34 11.91
N HIS A 171 -12.19 -9.78 11.94
CA HIS A 171 -11.01 -10.29 11.24
C HIS A 171 -11.23 -10.46 9.74
N ILE A 172 -11.95 -9.52 9.14
CA ILE A 172 -12.29 -9.54 7.70
C ILE A 172 -11.63 -8.35 7.02
N THR A 173 -10.98 -8.61 5.88
CA THR A 173 -10.54 -7.57 4.96
C THR A 173 -11.33 -7.68 3.66
N TYR A 174 -12.09 -6.65 3.36
CA TYR A 174 -12.79 -6.51 2.09
C TYR A 174 -11.85 -5.86 1.09
N THR A 175 -11.52 -6.58 0.01
CA THR A 175 -10.61 -6.10 -1.04
C THR A 175 -11.37 -5.97 -2.36
N GLY A 176 -11.11 -4.89 -3.09
CA GLY A 176 -11.76 -4.63 -4.37
C GLY A 176 -11.33 -5.56 -5.51
N ASP A 177 -10.30 -6.39 -5.29
CA ASP A 177 -9.81 -7.38 -6.25
C ASP A 177 -10.51 -8.75 -6.13
N GLY A 178 -11.54 -8.86 -5.31
CA GLY A 178 -12.33 -10.08 -5.10
C GLY A 178 -11.63 -11.15 -4.24
N LYS A 179 -10.46 -10.84 -3.69
CA LYS A 179 -9.74 -11.73 -2.77
C LYS A 179 -10.06 -11.37 -1.32
N ASN A 180 -11.31 -11.60 -0.92
CA ASN A 180 -11.71 -11.41 0.47
C ASN A 180 -11.12 -12.52 1.33
N ASN A 181 -10.33 -12.14 2.34
CA ASN A 181 -9.80 -13.01 3.39
C ASN A 181 -10.50 -12.74 4.70
#